data_8d83161145df41d60daa229109de3b86
#
_entry.id   8d83161145df41d60daa229109de3b86
#
_cell.length_a   1.000
_cell.length_b   1.000
_cell.length_c   1.000
_cell.angle_alpha   90.00
_cell.angle_beta   90.00
_cell.angle_gamma   90.00
#
_symmetry.space_group_name_H-M   'P 1'
#
loop_
_entity.id
_entity.type
_entity.pdbx_description
1 polymer ?
#
loop_
_entity_poly.entity_id
_entity_poly.type
_entity_poly.pdbx_seq_one_letter_code
_entity_poly.pdbx_strand_id
1 'polypeptide(L)'
;MCNLGTLPERIKSKGEIEKIFTIGKKIISTDKKVKASYLLNFKDERLKIKYAVTLSSRTGNSVWRNRFKRLIRESIRAEAHLLREIIFLSKSSLSIIFASGSITQSSNKSIFLYDIKPAVLDILIKLRKILEKEKKIITTDKTDIQADTR
;
A
#
# COMPACT_ATOMS: atom_id res chain seq x y z
N MET A 1 23.26 -6.71 8.75
CA MET A 1 22.18 -5.92 9.29
C MET A 1 21.30 -5.38 8.20
N CYS A 2 20.06 -5.77 8.27
CA CYS A 2 19.11 -5.34 7.27
C CYS A 2 18.88 -3.84 7.38
N ASN A 3 19.18 -3.12 6.33
CA ASN A 3 18.81 -1.71 6.21
C ASN A 3 17.29 -1.57 6.10
N LEU A 4 16.58 -2.16 7.03
CA LEU A 4 15.14 -2.01 7.16
C LEU A 4 14.77 -0.60 7.65
N GLY A 5 15.78 0.25 7.82
CA GLY A 5 15.59 1.65 8.13
C GLY A 5 15.29 2.56 6.95
N THR A 6 15.21 2.01 5.73
CA THR A 6 14.89 2.82 4.55
C THR A 6 13.47 3.33 4.65
N LEU A 7 13.32 4.65 4.65
CA LEU A 7 12.01 5.29 4.63
C LEU A 7 11.35 5.06 3.26
N PRO A 8 10.02 4.95 3.22
CA PRO A 8 9.32 4.85 1.95
C PRO A 8 9.65 6.02 1.02
N GLU A 9 9.95 5.70 -0.23
CA GLU A 9 10.28 6.69 -1.26
C GLU A 9 9.03 7.05 -2.07
N ARG A 10 8.98 8.27 -2.59
CA ARG A 10 7.88 8.68 -3.46
C ARG A 10 8.10 8.18 -4.89
N ILE A 11 7.04 7.70 -5.51
CA ILE A 11 7.08 7.31 -6.92
C ILE A 11 7.06 8.59 -7.75
N LYS A 12 8.06 8.78 -8.60
CA LYS A 12 8.19 9.98 -9.43
C LYS A 12 7.79 9.75 -10.88
N SER A 13 7.79 8.51 -11.34
CA SER A 13 7.52 8.18 -12.74
C SER A 13 6.03 7.97 -12.99
N LYS A 14 5.47 8.66 -13.98
CA LYS A 14 4.09 8.46 -14.42
C LYS A 14 3.88 7.05 -14.97
N GLY A 15 4.89 6.51 -15.66
CA GLY A 15 4.84 5.15 -16.20
C GLY A 15 4.69 4.09 -15.12
N GLU A 16 5.39 4.24 -14.00
CA GLU A 16 5.25 3.33 -12.86
C GLU A 16 3.84 3.42 -12.27
N ILE A 17 3.30 4.62 -12.14
CA ILE A 17 1.95 4.83 -11.61
C ILE A 17 0.91 4.16 -12.49
N GLU A 18 0.99 4.35 -13.80
CA GLU A 18 0.09 3.72 -14.77
C GLU A 18 0.19 2.20 -14.74
N LYS A 19 1.40 1.68 -14.63
CA LYS A 19 1.64 0.24 -14.52
C LYS A 19 0.97 -0.35 -13.28
N ILE A 20 1.09 0.33 -12.14
CA ILE A 20 0.47 -0.12 -10.90
C ILE A 20 -1.05 -0.11 -11.01
N PHE A 21 -1.64 0.90 -11.64
CA PHE A 21 -3.08 0.94 -11.86
C PHE A 21 -3.57 -0.16 -12.82
N THR A 22 -2.78 -0.49 -13.83
CA THR A 22 -3.15 -1.47 -14.84
C THR A 22 -3.04 -2.90 -14.34
N ILE A 23 -1.92 -3.27 -13.74
CA ILE A 23 -1.62 -4.65 -13.35
C ILE A 23 -1.59 -4.88 -11.84
N GLY A 24 -1.64 -3.81 -11.04
CA GLY A 24 -1.63 -3.93 -9.58
C GLY A 24 -2.95 -4.42 -9.02
N LYS A 25 -2.88 -4.99 -7.83
CA LYS A 25 -4.05 -5.42 -7.08
C LYS A 25 -4.62 -4.25 -6.28
N LYS A 26 -5.92 -4.27 -6.04
CA LYS A 26 -6.62 -3.18 -5.35
C LYS A 26 -7.07 -3.61 -3.96
N ILE A 27 -6.95 -2.69 -3.00
CA ILE A 27 -7.42 -2.86 -1.64
C ILE A 27 -8.22 -1.62 -1.25
N ILE A 28 -9.33 -1.83 -0.55
CA ILE A 28 -10.16 -0.73 -0.04
C ILE A 28 -10.23 -0.88 1.47
N SER A 29 -10.15 0.23 2.21
CA SER A 29 -10.34 0.21 3.66
C SER A 29 -11.77 -0.21 4.01
N THR A 30 -11.97 -0.76 5.21
CA THR A 30 -13.28 -1.26 5.65
C THR A 30 -14.33 -0.14 5.65
N ASP A 31 -13.95 1.08 6.02
CA ASP A 31 -14.82 2.25 6.00
C ASP A 31 -14.95 2.88 4.62
N LYS A 32 -14.25 2.36 3.61
CA LYS A 32 -14.22 2.81 2.22
C LYS A 32 -13.68 4.24 2.02
N LYS A 33 -13.12 4.83 3.05
CA LYS A 33 -12.57 6.20 2.98
C LYS A 33 -11.36 6.32 2.08
N VAL A 34 -10.47 5.32 2.12
CA VAL A 34 -9.22 5.29 1.36
C VAL A 34 -9.14 4.00 0.58
N LYS A 35 -8.61 4.06 -0.62
CA LYS A 35 -8.33 2.89 -1.44
C LYS A 35 -6.88 2.92 -1.89
N ALA A 36 -6.35 1.76 -2.24
CA ALA A 36 -4.96 1.62 -2.66
C ALA A 36 -4.85 0.62 -3.79
N SER A 37 -3.85 0.82 -4.64
CA SER A 37 -3.42 -0.17 -5.63
C SER A 37 -1.97 -0.49 -5.33
N TYR A 38 -1.60 -1.76 -5.35
CA TYR A 38 -0.24 -2.16 -5.04
C TYR A 38 0.31 -3.17 -6.02
N LEU A 39 1.62 -3.19 -6.14
CA LEU A 39 2.34 -4.11 -6.97
C LEU A 39 3.60 -4.56 -6.24
N LEU A 40 3.83 -5.87 -6.21
CA LEU A 40 5.05 -6.44 -5.65
C LEU A 40 6.03 -6.77 -6.79
N ASN A 41 7.28 -6.35 -6.63
CA ASN A 41 8.33 -6.67 -7.57
C ASN A 41 9.29 -7.67 -6.95
N PHE A 42 9.11 -8.95 -7.29
CA PHE A 42 9.93 -10.04 -6.77
C PHE A 42 11.34 -10.07 -7.36
N LYS A 43 11.56 -9.38 -8.46
CA LYS A 43 12.88 -9.30 -9.11
C LYS A 43 13.79 -8.24 -8.50
N ASP A 44 13.23 -7.31 -7.74
CA ASP A 44 14.00 -6.25 -7.11
C ASP A 44 14.50 -6.70 -5.73
N GLU A 45 15.75 -7.08 -5.67
CA GLU A 45 16.39 -7.58 -4.43
C GLU A 45 16.66 -6.48 -3.40
N ARG A 46 16.51 -5.21 -3.79
CA ARG A 46 16.78 -4.07 -2.91
C ARG A 46 15.74 -3.88 -1.83
N LEU A 47 14.61 -4.55 -1.91
CA LEU A 47 13.51 -4.51 -0.95
C LEU A 47 13.09 -3.06 -0.62
N LYS A 48 12.81 -2.29 -1.65
CA LYS A 48 12.40 -0.89 -1.51
C LYS A 48 10.89 -0.76 -1.35
N ILE A 49 10.48 0.27 -0.63
CA ILE A 49 9.08 0.65 -0.51
C ILE A 49 8.91 1.97 -1.25
N LYS A 50 8.04 1.98 -2.24
CA LYS A 50 7.68 3.19 -2.98
C LYS A 50 6.20 3.46 -2.84
N TYR A 51 5.82 4.72 -2.71
CA TYR A 51 4.42 5.09 -2.60
C TYR A 51 4.11 6.34 -3.42
N ALA A 52 2.84 6.48 -3.76
CA ALA A 52 2.32 7.69 -4.36
C ALA A 52 0.91 7.94 -3.85
N VAL A 53 0.45 9.17 -3.93
CA VAL A 53 -0.93 9.52 -3.62
C VAL A 53 -1.49 10.24 -4.84
N THR A 54 -2.58 9.71 -5.38
CA THR A 54 -3.24 10.30 -6.55
C THR A 54 -4.66 10.69 -6.19
N LEU A 55 -5.05 11.89 -6.57
CA LEU A 55 -6.39 12.41 -6.35
C LEU A 55 -6.89 13.09 -7.62
N SER A 56 -8.13 12.82 -7.98
CA SER A 56 -8.75 13.52 -9.08
C SER A 56 -9.17 14.94 -8.64
N SER A 57 -9.30 15.84 -9.59
CA SER A 57 -9.75 17.21 -9.32
C SER A 57 -11.15 17.25 -8.71
N ARG A 58 -11.94 16.19 -8.91
CA ARG A 58 -13.30 16.08 -8.36
C ARG A 58 -13.34 15.84 -6.86
N THR A 59 -12.24 15.42 -6.24
CA THR A 59 -12.21 15.12 -4.80
C THR A 59 -12.22 16.40 -3.97
N GLY A 60 -11.66 17.50 -4.47
CA GLY A 60 -11.62 18.76 -3.77
C GLY A 60 -10.68 19.74 -4.44
N ASN A 61 -10.56 20.94 -3.87
CA ASN A 61 -9.62 21.95 -4.36
C ASN A 61 -8.17 21.56 -4.02
N SER A 62 -7.23 22.38 -4.52
CA SER A 62 -5.79 22.09 -4.34
C SER A 62 -5.38 22.03 -2.87
N VAL A 63 -5.91 22.91 -2.05
CA VAL A 63 -5.59 22.97 -0.60
C VAL A 63 -6.04 21.69 0.08
N TRP A 64 -7.27 21.25 -0.17
CA TRP A 64 -7.83 20.02 0.39
C TRP A 64 -7.04 18.80 -0.07
N ARG A 65 -6.74 18.71 -1.37
CA ARG A 65 -5.99 17.60 -1.94
C ARG A 65 -4.56 17.52 -1.37
N ASN A 66 -3.89 18.65 -1.22
CA ASN A 66 -2.54 18.69 -0.63
C ASN A 66 -2.56 18.26 0.83
N ARG A 67 -3.60 18.67 1.57
CA ARG A 67 -3.77 18.21 2.96
C ARG A 67 -3.99 16.71 3.04
N PHE A 68 -4.82 16.16 2.17
CA PHE A 68 -5.04 14.71 2.09
C PHE A 68 -3.74 13.96 1.84
N LYS A 69 -2.96 14.41 0.85
CA LYS A 69 -1.66 13.80 0.53
C LYS A 69 -0.70 13.85 1.71
N ARG A 70 -0.68 14.97 2.41
CA ARG A 70 0.15 15.12 3.61
C ARG A 70 -0.26 14.14 4.71
N LEU A 71 -1.56 14.00 4.95
CA LEU A 71 -2.08 13.09 5.97
C LEU A 71 -1.77 11.62 5.63
N ILE A 72 -1.87 11.24 4.36
CA ILE A 72 -1.46 9.91 3.90
C ILE A 72 0.03 9.70 4.18
N ARG A 73 0.89 10.66 3.85
CA ARG A 73 2.33 10.55 4.10
C ARG A 73 2.65 10.41 5.59
N GLU A 74 1.99 11.19 6.43
CA GLU A 74 2.16 11.08 7.88
C GLU A 74 1.72 9.72 8.40
N SER A 75 0.63 9.17 7.88
CA SER A 75 0.13 7.84 8.24
C SER A 75 1.13 6.74 7.83
N ILE A 76 1.68 6.84 6.62
CA ILE A 76 2.68 5.90 6.12
C ILE A 76 3.93 5.93 7.01
N ARG A 77 4.39 7.10 7.39
CA ARG A 77 5.56 7.23 8.27
C ARG A 77 5.31 6.63 9.64
N ALA A 78 4.13 6.86 10.20
CA ALA A 78 3.76 6.30 11.49
C ALA A 78 3.73 4.79 11.49
N GLU A 79 3.30 4.18 10.36
CA GLU A 79 3.15 2.74 10.21
C GLU A 79 4.23 2.11 9.31
N ALA A 80 5.39 2.77 9.18
CA ALA A 80 6.49 2.29 8.34
C ALA A 80 6.98 0.89 8.74
N HIS A 81 6.88 0.55 10.03
CA HIS A 81 7.26 -0.78 10.52
C HIS A 81 6.41 -1.90 9.91
N LEU A 82 5.12 -1.66 9.67
CA LEU A 82 4.25 -2.64 9.00
C LEU A 82 4.66 -2.84 7.55
N LEU A 83 5.01 -1.76 6.86
CA LEU A 83 5.51 -1.84 5.49
C LEU A 83 6.81 -2.64 5.39
N ARG A 84 7.72 -2.44 6.35
CA ARG A 84 8.97 -3.21 6.42
C ARG A 84 8.69 -4.70 6.64
N GLU A 85 7.75 -5.03 7.52
CA GLU A 85 7.34 -6.42 7.73
C GLU A 85 6.77 -7.03 6.45
N ILE A 86 5.96 -6.27 5.71
CA ILE A 86 5.35 -6.71 4.46
C ILE A 86 6.43 -7.07 3.44
N ILE A 87 7.40 -6.19 3.20
CA ILE A 87 8.47 -6.47 2.23
C ILE A 87 9.39 -7.58 2.71
N PHE A 88 9.62 -7.70 4.00
CA PHE A 88 10.40 -8.78 4.58
C PHE A 88 9.73 -10.14 4.36
N LEU A 89 8.42 -10.23 4.60
CA LEU A 89 7.64 -11.45 4.41
C LEU A 89 7.54 -11.86 2.94
N SER A 90 7.33 -10.89 2.06
CA SER A 90 7.17 -11.15 0.62
C SER A 90 8.50 -11.30 -0.11
N LYS A 91 9.61 -10.87 0.50
CA LYS A 91 10.94 -10.80 -0.12
C LYS A 91 10.92 -10.09 -1.46
N SER A 92 10.17 -9.01 -1.53
CA SER A 92 9.97 -8.23 -2.76
C SER A 92 9.85 -6.75 -2.44
N SER A 93 10.11 -5.92 -3.44
CA SER A 93 9.86 -4.49 -3.32
C SER A 93 8.38 -4.20 -3.51
N LEU A 94 7.87 -3.26 -2.73
CA LEU A 94 6.46 -2.88 -2.76
C LEU A 94 6.30 -1.49 -3.37
N SER A 95 5.38 -1.38 -4.32
CA SER A 95 4.92 -0.09 -4.84
C SER A 95 3.43 0.02 -4.56
N ILE A 96 3.02 1.08 -3.87
CA ILE A 96 1.63 1.26 -3.48
C ILE A 96 1.19 2.67 -3.79
N ILE A 97 -0.01 2.80 -4.35
CA ILE A 97 -0.63 4.08 -4.67
C ILE A 97 -1.91 4.22 -3.86
N PHE A 98 -1.99 5.27 -3.07
CA PHE A 98 -3.19 5.59 -2.30
C PHE A 98 -4.04 6.61 -3.06
N ALA A 99 -5.35 6.47 -2.93
CA ALA A 99 -6.32 7.40 -3.49
C ALA A 99 -7.49 7.56 -2.51
N SER A 100 -8.25 8.63 -2.67
CA SER A 100 -9.46 8.79 -1.87
C SER A 100 -10.53 7.81 -2.33
N GLY A 101 -11.19 7.18 -1.38
CA GLY A 101 -12.39 6.39 -1.65
C GLY A 101 -13.63 7.26 -1.58
N SER A 102 -14.43 7.08 -0.54
CA SER A 102 -15.66 7.86 -0.31
C SER A 102 -15.41 9.27 0.22
N ILE A 103 -14.21 9.55 0.75
CA ILE A 103 -13.91 10.85 1.34
C ILE A 103 -13.61 11.90 0.27
N THR A 104 -14.37 12.99 0.28
CA THR A 104 -14.21 14.11 -0.63
C THR A 104 -14.41 15.41 0.14
N GLN A 105 -14.04 16.53 -0.45
CA GLN A 105 -14.24 17.85 0.18
C GLN A 105 -15.72 18.14 0.42
N SER A 106 -16.59 17.71 -0.47
CA SER A 106 -18.03 17.95 -0.31
C SER A 106 -18.62 17.17 0.86
N SER A 107 -18.11 15.98 1.15
CA SER A 107 -18.55 15.18 2.31
C SER A 107 -17.76 15.50 3.57
N ASN A 108 -16.52 15.93 3.46
CA ASN A 108 -15.61 16.21 4.57
C ASN A 108 -14.81 17.47 4.29
N LYS A 109 -15.37 18.64 4.60
CA LYS A 109 -14.71 19.94 4.37
C LYS A 109 -13.35 20.02 5.06
N SER A 110 -13.27 19.52 6.28
CA SER A 110 -12.02 19.46 7.03
C SER A 110 -11.67 18.00 7.27
N ILE A 111 -10.41 17.63 6.98
CA ILE A 111 -9.91 16.28 7.21
C ILE A 111 -8.74 16.35 8.19
N PHE A 112 -8.67 15.36 9.06
CA PHE A 112 -7.66 15.27 10.11
C PHE A 112 -6.97 13.93 10.06
N LEU A 113 -5.85 13.82 10.75
CA LEU A 113 -5.08 12.58 10.78
C LEU A 113 -5.91 11.39 11.29
N TYR A 114 -6.75 11.62 12.30
CA TYR A 114 -7.62 10.56 12.84
C TYR A 114 -8.68 10.07 11.85
N ASP A 115 -8.96 10.83 10.78
CA ASP A 115 -9.87 10.39 9.71
C ASP A 115 -9.17 9.46 8.72
N ILE A 116 -7.89 9.68 8.49
CA ILE A 116 -7.11 9.03 7.43
C ILE A 116 -6.26 7.87 7.98
N LYS A 117 -5.59 8.08 9.10
CA LYS A 117 -4.65 7.10 9.67
C LYS A 117 -5.27 5.71 9.89
N PRO A 118 -6.48 5.60 10.51
CA PRO A 118 -7.09 4.27 10.66
C PRO A 118 -7.37 3.56 9.35
N ALA A 119 -7.76 4.31 8.31
CA ALA A 119 -8.02 3.74 6.98
C ALA A 119 -6.74 3.22 6.34
N VAL A 120 -5.65 3.98 6.43
CA VAL A 120 -4.33 3.56 5.93
C VAL A 120 -3.84 2.34 6.68
N LEU A 121 -3.96 2.34 8.01
CA LEU A 121 -3.57 1.20 8.85
C LEU A 121 -4.36 -0.06 8.46
N ASP A 122 -5.66 0.07 8.24
CA ASP A 122 -6.52 -1.04 7.82
C ASP A 122 -6.06 -1.63 6.48
N ILE A 123 -5.71 -0.78 5.53
CA ILE A 123 -5.18 -1.21 4.22
C ILE A 123 -3.88 -2.00 4.40
N LEU A 124 -2.97 -1.51 5.23
CA LEU A 124 -1.68 -2.16 5.48
C LEU A 124 -1.86 -3.51 6.18
N ILE A 125 -2.78 -3.59 7.13
CA ILE A 125 -3.11 -4.85 7.82
C ILE A 125 -3.70 -5.86 6.84
N LYS A 126 -4.62 -5.43 5.97
CA LYS A 126 -5.21 -6.29 4.93
C LYS A 126 -4.15 -6.81 3.97
N LEU A 127 -3.24 -5.95 3.55
CA LEU A 127 -2.14 -6.33 2.67
C LEU A 127 -1.25 -7.37 3.32
N ARG A 128 -0.90 -7.18 4.59
CA ARG A 128 -0.12 -8.16 5.34
C ARG A 128 -0.81 -9.52 5.41
N LYS A 129 -2.10 -9.54 5.70
CA LYS A 129 -2.88 -10.78 5.76
C LYS A 129 -2.92 -11.50 4.41
N ILE A 130 -3.08 -10.76 3.32
CA ILE A 130 -3.08 -11.32 1.97
C ILE A 130 -1.74 -11.99 1.68
N LEU A 131 -0.64 -11.34 2.01
CA LEU A 131 0.70 -11.88 1.77
C LEU A 131 0.99 -13.11 2.64
N GLU A 132 0.52 -13.12 3.87
CA GLU A 132 0.63 -14.29 4.75
C GLU A 132 -0.11 -15.49 4.18
N LYS A 133 -1.32 -15.28 3.66
CA LYS A 133 -2.11 -16.34 3.01
C LYS A 133 -1.42 -16.88 1.76
N GLU A 134 -0.90 -16.00 0.93
CA GLU A 134 -0.17 -16.41 -0.29
C GLU A 134 1.05 -17.24 0.07
N LYS A 135 1.78 -16.88 1.10
CA LYS A 135 2.93 -17.62 1.58
C LYS A 135 2.54 -19.01 2.09
N LYS A 136 1.44 -19.14 2.84
CA LYS A 136 0.93 -20.42 3.34
C LYS A 136 0.50 -21.33 2.20
N ILE A 137 -0.18 -20.80 1.19
CA ILE A 137 -0.63 -21.56 0.01
C ILE A 137 0.59 -22.12 -0.73
N ILE A 138 1.61 -21.31 -0.97
CA ILE A 138 2.84 -21.74 -1.64
C ILE A 138 3.55 -22.84 -0.84
N THR A 139 3.61 -22.71 0.48
CA THR A 139 4.22 -23.71 1.36
C THR A 139 3.43 -25.02 1.34
N THR A 140 2.11 -24.96 1.36
CA THR A 140 1.23 -26.12 1.30
C THR A 140 1.38 -26.85 -0.04
N ASP A 141 1.40 -26.11 -1.15
CA ASP A 141 1.59 -26.69 -2.48
C ASP A 141 2.94 -27.40 -2.60
N LYS A 142 4.00 -26.84 -2.06
CA LYS A 142 5.32 -27.48 -2.04
C LYS A 142 5.32 -28.75 -1.21
N THR A 143 4.61 -28.78 -0.09
CA THR A 143 4.48 -29.95 0.77
C THR A 143 3.71 -31.05 0.05
N ASP A 144 2.63 -30.72 -0.63
CA ASP A 144 1.82 -31.67 -1.41
C ASP A 144 2.63 -32.27 -2.56
N ILE A 145 3.42 -31.45 -3.27
CA ILE A 145 4.30 -31.92 -4.35
C ILE A 145 5.35 -32.92 -3.80
N GLN A 146 5.91 -32.63 -2.63
CA GLN A 146 6.87 -33.55 -2.00
C GLN A 146 6.21 -34.87 -1.54
N ALA A 147 4.95 -34.82 -1.12
CA ALA A 147 4.21 -36.00 -0.75
C ALA A 147 3.90 -36.88 -1.96
N ASP A 148 3.63 -36.29 -3.12
CA ASP A 148 3.32 -37.01 -4.35
C ASP A 148 4.52 -37.69 -5.00
N THR A 149 5.74 -37.32 -4.62
CA THR A 149 6.96 -37.89 -5.18
C THR A 149 7.46 -39.11 -4.44
N ARG A 150 6.72 -39.62 -3.49
CA ARG A 150 7.08 -40.87 -2.77
C ARG A 150 6.54 -42.11 -3.49
#